data_81690e35423825186469f3cc01c98907
#
_entry.id   81690e35423825186469f3cc01c98907
#
_cell.length_a   1.000
_cell.length_b   1.000
_cell.length_c   1.000
_cell.angle_alpha   90.00
_cell.angle_beta   90.00
_cell.angle_gamma   90.00
#
_symmetry.space_group_name_H-M   'P 1'
#
loop_
_entity.id
_entity.type
_entity.pdbx_description
1 polymer ?
#
loop_
_entity_poly.entity_id
_entity_poly.type
_entity_poly.pdbx_seq_one_letter_code
_entity_poly.pdbx_strand_id
1 'polypeptide(L)'
;MARTIVGLGDAKAVKKFSGMLAVDVSREMYWERKFIGKGRTASAPIMQLTELENDAGELITYDLSMQLTQQPVEGDEVQEGTEEELKFYTDSVYIDQARGGVNGGGRMTRKRTLHNLRMVGKDRMSEWWSRMFDELIFIYMSGARGINADFIYPTTWTGRANNAITAPDSSHLHVAGGHAKGTLVADDKMSLAEVDSALVKVKAMGGGTGGIPKMKPIKINGELHYVLVMSTRQASDMRTAAGTGGWLDVQKAAATAEGRVSPIFKGGLGMYNNVVLHEHEAVIRFSDYGSGGNIGAARSLLLGNQAGALAYGSPGTGLRYDWHEEARDNGNVVIISSSCIFGFKKTTYNGLDFGVMAVDTAALKIS
;
A
#
# COMPACT_ATOMS: atom_id res chain seq x y z
N MET A 1 44.01 33.76 6.11
CA MET A 1 42.63 33.75 6.66
C MET A 1 42.08 32.35 6.53
N ALA A 2 41.78 31.68 7.65
CA ALA A 2 41.18 30.37 7.61
C ALA A 2 39.72 30.48 7.14
N ARG A 3 39.39 29.89 5.99
CA ARG A 3 38.00 29.77 5.51
C ARG A 3 37.36 28.54 6.15
N THR A 4 36.22 28.72 6.76
CA THR A 4 35.35 27.62 7.16
C THR A 4 34.80 26.97 5.89
N ILE A 5 35.27 25.76 5.56
CA ILE A 5 34.83 25.02 4.36
C ILE A 5 33.94 23.87 4.87
N VAL A 6 32.66 23.92 4.51
CA VAL A 6 31.78 22.76 4.61
C VAL A 6 31.97 21.93 3.35
N GLY A 7 32.69 20.82 3.44
CA GLY A 7 32.99 19.96 2.29
C GLY A 7 31.75 19.18 1.81
N LEU A 8 31.83 18.62 0.59
CA LEU A 8 30.91 17.63 0.10
C LEU A 8 30.96 16.40 1.03
N GLY A 9 29.81 15.95 1.55
CA GLY A 9 29.75 14.83 2.48
C GLY A 9 29.91 15.22 3.96
N ASP A 10 29.99 16.51 4.32
CA ASP A 10 30.00 16.94 5.71
C ASP A 10 28.69 16.50 6.42
N ALA A 11 28.82 15.87 7.60
CA ALA A 11 27.71 15.34 8.38
C ALA A 11 26.61 16.38 8.65
N LYS A 12 26.95 17.67 8.72
CA LYS A 12 25.98 18.75 8.93
C LYS A 12 25.11 19.03 7.70
N ALA A 13 25.69 18.93 6.50
CA ALA A 13 24.95 19.08 5.23
C ALA A 13 24.13 17.84 4.92
N VAL A 14 24.68 16.65 5.13
CA VAL A 14 24.04 15.35 4.91
C VAL A 14 22.79 15.19 5.78
N LYS A 15 22.84 15.42 7.07
CA LYS A 15 21.67 15.32 7.97
C LYS A 15 20.53 16.25 7.57
N LYS A 16 20.83 17.47 7.10
CA LYS A 16 19.81 18.39 6.62
C LYS A 16 19.08 17.86 5.41
N PHE A 17 19.80 17.37 4.39
CA PHE A 17 19.18 16.85 3.17
C PHE A 17 18.43 15.54 3.40
N SER A 18 18.94 14.63 4.21
CA SER A 18 18.24 13.40 4.61
C SER A 18 16.91 13.70 5.30
N GLY A 19 16.91 14.64 6.26
CA GLY A 19 15.69 15.04 6.96
C GLY A 19 14.68 15.72 6.03
N MET A 20 15.14 16.60 5.13
CA MET A 20 14.27 17.24 4.14
C MET A 20 13.68 16.21 3.18
N LEU A 21 14.47 15.25 2.69
CA LEU A 21 14.02 14.18 1.81
C LEU A 21 12.93 13.34 2.48
N ALA A 22 13.14 12.93 3.74
CA ALA A 22 12.15 12.15 4.48
C ALA A 22 10.80 12.88 4.61
N VAL A 23 10.83 14.19 4.90
CA VAL A 23 9.60 15.00 5.00
C VAL A 23 8.92 15.15 3.65
N ASP A 24 9.67 15.40 2.58
CA ASP A 24 9.11 15.60 1.25
C ASP A 24 8.49 14.29 0.72
N VAL A 25 9.18 13.16 0.83
CA VAL A 25 8.64 11.83 0.47
C VAL A 25 7.36 11.52 1.24
N SER A 26 7.35 11.75 2.56
CA SER A 26 6.17 11.53 3.41
C SER A 26 4.98 12.43 3.02
N ARG A 27 5.24 13.59 2.43
CA ARG A 27 4.19 14.49 1.93
C ARG A 27 3.61 14.06 0.59
N GLU A 28 4.43 13.54 -0.28
CA GLU A 28 4.07 13.19 -1.65
C GLU A 28 3.47 11.78 -1.76
N MET A 29 3.88 10.86 -0.88
CA MET A 29 3.42 9.48 -0.86
C MET A 29 1.93 9.39 -0.53
N TYR A 30 1.16 8.70 -1.39
CA TYR A 30 -0.29 8.52 -1.23
C TYR A 30 -0.67 7.77 0.05
N TRP A 31 0.10 6.71 0.38
CA TRP A 31 -0.23 5.80 1.48
C TRP A 31 0.13 6.35 2.86
N GLU A 32 1.23 7.10 3.00
CA GLU A 32 1.82 7.36 4.32
C GLU A 32 0.92 8.18 5.24
N ARG A 33 0.24 9.20 4.73
CA ARG A 33 -0.58 10.07 5.58
C ARG A 33 -1.98 9.56 5.89
N LYS A 34 -2.49 8.68 5.03
CA LYS A 34 -3.89 8.28 5.08
C LYS A 34 -4.07 6.88 5.64
N PHE A 35 -3.16 5.96 5.30
CA PHE A 35 -3.38 4.54 5.44
C PHE A 35 -2.32 3.82 6.27
N ILE A 36 -1.22 4.48 6.63
CA ILE A 36 -0.16 3.90 7.45
C ILE A 36 -0.33 4.31 8.91
N GLY A 37 -0.44 3.32 9.79
CA GLY A 37 -0.46 3.48 11.24
C GLY A 37 0.82 2.95 11.87
N LYS A 38 1.30 3.63 12.92
CA LYS A 38 2.52 3.21 13.63
C LYS A 38 2.22 2.10 14.62
N GLY A 39 3.04 1.05 14.57
CA GLY A 39 2.99 -0.09 15.49
C GLY A 39 1.99 -1.18 15.09
N ARG A 40 2.09 -2.32 15.79
CA ARG A 40 1.30 -3.53 15.52
C ARG A 40 -0.19 -3.40 15.87
N THR A 41 -0.54 -2.49 16.75
CA THR A 41 -1.92 -2.29 17.23
C THR A 41 -2.65 -1.15 16.53
N ALA A 42 -2.03 -0.52 15.54
CA ALA A 42 -2.63 0.59 14.81
C ALA A 42 -3.90 0.13 14.08
N SER A 43 -4.98 0.93 14.21
CA SER A 43 -6.20 0.74 13.42
C SER A 43 -6.04 1.43 12.07
N ALA A 44 -5.26 0.82 11.19
CA ALA A 44 -4.94 1.34 9.87
C ALA A 44 -4.75 0.18 8.86
N PRO A 45 -4.95 0.41 7.56
CA PRO A 45 -4.73 -0.60 6.54
C PRO A 45 -3.31 -1.16 6.51
N ILE A 46 -2.32 -0.31 6.74
CA ILE A 46 -0.91 -0.69 6.71
C ILE A 46 -0.32 -0.44 8.09
N MET A 47 0.28 -1.47 8.68
CA MET A 47 1.03 -1.31 9.93
C MET A 47 2.49 -1.00 9.62
N GLN A 48 3.02 0.02 10.28
CA GLN A 48 4.43 0.37 10.22
C GLN A 48 5.17 -0.27 11.38
N LEU A 49 6.11 -1.16 11.07
CA LEU A 49 6.98 -1.82 12.02
C LEU A 49 8.29 -1.04 12.15
N THR A 50 8.64 -0.65 13.36
CA THR A 50 9.81 0.20 13.65
C THR A 50 10.86 -0.51 14.52
N GLU A 51 10.69 -1.80 14.74
CA GLU A 51 11.51 -2.58 15.67
C GLU A 51 12.98 -2.65 15.21
N LEU A 52 13.23 -2.76 13.89
CA LEU A 52 14.57 -2.75 13.32
C LEU A 52 15.13 -1.36 13.00
N GLU A 53 14.44 -0.28 13.38
CA GLU A 53 15.01 1.07 13.24
C GLU A 53 16.20 1.29 14.20
N ASN A 54 16.25 0.56 15.32
CA ASN A 54 17.31 0.68 16.33
C ASN A 54 18.10 -0.61 16.55
N ASP A 55 17.59 -1.75 16.10
CA ASP A 55 18.17 -3.08 16.35
C ASP A 55 18.78 -3.67 15.07
N ALA A 56 19.72 -4.59 15.26
CA ALA A 56 20.30 -5.37 14.17
C ALA A 56 19.39 -6.54 13.79
N GLY A 57 19.21 -6.76 12.50
CA GLY A 57 18.39 -7.85 11.95
C GLY A 57 17.90 -7.53 10.56
N GLU A 58 17.45 -8.55 9.84
CA GLU A 58 16.90 -8.43 8.49
C GLU A 58 15.45 -8.89 8.39
N LEU A 59 14.89 -9.45 9.48
CA LEU A 59 13.58 -10.06 9.52
C LEU A 59 12.80 -9.61 10.74
N ILE A 60 11.56 -9.16 10.54
CA ILE A 60 10.60 -8.91 11.61
C ILE A 60 9.50 -9.95 11.51
N THR A 61 9.24 -10.65 12.62
CA THR A 61 8.12 -11.59 12.74
C THR A 61 6.99 -10.99 13.57
N TYR A 62 5.75 -11.32 13.20
CA TYR A 62 4.56 -10.93 13.94
C TYR A 62 3.52 -12.04 13.89
N ASP A 63 2.77 -12.18 14.97
CA ASP A 63 1.84 -13.27 15.16
C ASP A 63 0.39 -12.81 15.20
N LEU A 64 -0.50 -13.61 14.67
CA LEU A 64 -1.93 -13.48 14.79
C LEU A 64 -2.45 -14.62 15.68
N SER A 65 -3.16 -14.29 16.75
CA SER A 65 -3.96 -15.27 17.50
C SER A 65 -5.36 -15.35 16.90
N MET A 66 -5.82 -16.59 16.68
CA MET A 66 -7.18 -16.82 16.20
C MET A 66 -8.20 -16.61 17.32
N GLN A 67 -9.44 -16.34 16.94
CA GLN A 67 -10.55 -16.23 17.89
C GLN A 67 -10.92 -17.60 18.46
N LEU A 68 -11.29 -17.65 19.73
CA LEU A 68 -11.86 -18.83 20.34
C LEU A 68 -13.27 -19.05 19.81
N THR A 69 -13.60 -20.31 19.53
CA THR A 69 -14.89 -20.74 18.96
C THR A 69 -15.65 -21.71 19.87
N GLN A 70 -15.06 -22.05 21.00
CA GLN A 70 -15.62 -22.96 21.99
C GLN A 70 -16.95 -22.45 22.52
N GLN A 71 -17.90 -23.37 22.75
CA GLN A 71 -19.15 -23.07 23.45
C GLN A 71 -18.87 -22.85 24.94
N PRO A 72 -19.56 -21.90 25.59
CA PRO A 72 -19.45 -21.76 27.04
C PRO A 72 -19.99 -23.00 27.73
N VAL A 73 -19.34 -23.41 28.82
CA VAL A 73 -19.85 -24.44 29.73
C VAL A 73 -20.87 -23.79 30.64
N GLU A 74 -22.06 -24.41 30.78
CA GLU A 74 -23.17 -23.83 31.53
C GLU A 74 -23.42 -24.57 32.85
N GLY A 75 -23.81 -23.81 33.88
CA GLY A 75 -24.20 -24.35 35.19
C GLY A 75 -23.05 -25.02 35.93
N ASP A 76 -23.35 -26.21 36.45
CA ASP A 76 -22.41 -27.03 37.25
C ASP A 76 -21.64 -28.06 36.39
N GLU A 77 -21.62 -27.87 35.04
CA GLU A 77 -20.85 -28.73 34.15
C GLU A 77 -19.34 -28.53 34.33
N VAL A 78 -18.58 -29.61 34.13
CA VAL A 78 -17.12 -29.59 34.29
C VAL A 78 -16.47 -28.97 33.08
N GLN A 79 -15.71 -27.88 33.27
CA GLN A 79 -14.96 -27.23 32.23
C GLN A 79 -13.63 -27.93 31.88
N GLU A 80 -13.08 -28.71 32.82
CA GLU A 80 -11.82 -29.43 32.65
C GLU A 80 -11.89 -30.41 31.46
N GLY A 81 -11.01 -30.22 30.47
CA GLY A 81 -10.96 -31.03 29.23
C GLY A 81 -11.82 -30.50 28.07
N THR A 82 -12.50 -29.37 28.23
CA THR A 82 -13.27 -28.73 27.16
C THR A 82 -12.57 -27.45 26.66
N GLU A 83 -11.39 -27.12 27.20
CA GLU A 83 -10.63 -25.93 26.84
C GLU A 83 -10.14 -25.98 25.37
N GLU A 84 -10.27 -24.88 24.65
CA GLU A 84 -9.78 -24.72 23.29
C GLU A 84 -8.31 -24.28 23.31
N GLU A 85 -7.48 -24.86 22.43
CA GLU A 85 -6.10 -24.45 22.26
C GLU A 85 -6.01 -23.08 21.58
N LEU A 86 -5.10 -22.22 22.07
CA LEU A 86 -4.77 -20.97 21.40
C LEU A 86 -3.97 -21.26 20.13
N LYS A 87 -4.52 -20.92 18.97
CA LYS A 87 -3.85 -21.06 17.68
C LYS A 87 -3.19 -19.75 17.27
N PHE A 88 -1.89 -19.82 17.01
CA PHE A 88 -1.08 -18.71 16.52
C PHE A 88 -0.58 -19.01 15.11
N TYR A 89 -0.68 -18.01 14.24
CA TYR A 89 -0.08 -18.02 12.91
C TYR A 89 0.93 -16.90 12.84
N THR A 90 2.13 -17.21 12.37
CA THR A 90 3.25 -16.25 12.27
C THR A 90 3.42 -15.81 10.83
N ASP A 91 3.59 -14.52 10.61
CA ASP A 91 4.04 -13.97 9.33
C ASP A 91 5.30 -13.11 9.54
N SER A 92 6.02 -12.82 8.47
CA SER A 92 7.31 -12.14 8.56
C SER A 92 7.56 -11.23 7.37
N VAL A 93 8.29 -10.15 7.61
CA VAL A 93 8.75 -9.20 6.59
C VAL A 93 10.27 -9.08 6.63
N TYR A 94 10.91 -9.31 5.48
CA TYR A 94 12.33 -9.04 5.28
C TYR A 94 12.55 -7.60 4.89
N ILE A 95 13.59 -6.98 5.42
CA ILE A 95 14.05 -5.66 5.02
C ILE A 95 15.32 -5.76 4.19
N ASP A 96 15.50 -4.83 3.25
CA ASP A 96 16.72 -4.73 2.43
C ASP A 96 16.95 -3.28 1.98
N GLN A 97 18.14 -2.96 1.56
CA GLN A 97 18.52 -1.64 1.10
C GLN A 97 18.07 -1.39 -0.34
N ALA A 98 17.44 -0.25 -0.57
CA ALA A 98 17.28 0.33 -1.90
C ALA A 98 18.09 1.61 -2.03
N ARG A 99 18.63 1.85 -3.21
CA ARG A 99 19.44 3.03 -3.52
C ARG A 99 19.02 3.64 -4.85
N GLY A 100 18.98 4.96 -4.89
CA GLY A 100 18.77 5.72 -6.12
C GLY A 100 19.77 6.86 -6.21
N GLY A 101 20.11 7.29 -7.41
CA GLY A 101 21.07 8.36 -7.60
C GLY A 101 20.83 9.20 -8.86
N VAL A 102 21.25 10.47 -8.78
CA VAL A 102 21.17 11.44 -9.86
C VAL A 102 22.57 11.98 -10.16
N ASN A 103 22.93 12.00 -11.43
CA ASN A 103 24.17 12.63 -11.90
C ASN A 103 23.94 14.11 -12.16
N GLY A 104 24.57 14.97 -11.36
CA GLY A 104 24.51 16.43 -11.48
C GLY A 104 25.36 17.05 -12.61
N GLY A 105 26.05 16.20 -13.40
CA GLY A 105 26.87 16.64 -14.51
C GLY A 105 28.17 17.34 -14.12
N GLY A 106 28.97 17.67 -15.11
CA GLY A 106 30.25 18.35 -14.95
C GLY A 106 30.12 19.86 -14.70
N ARG A 107 31.26 20.50 -14.36
CA ARG A 107 31.33 21.95 -14.07
C ARG A 107 30.80 22.81 -15.22
N MET A 108 31.10 22.46 -16.48
CA MET A 108 30.62 23.23 -17.64
C MET A 108 29.12 23.08 -17.85
N THR A 109 28.55 21.87 -17.60
CA THR A 109 27.10 21.66 -17.65
C THR A 109 26.40 22.51 -16.59
N ARG A 110 26.90 22.54 -15.37
CA ARG A 110 26.39 23.38 -14.27
C ARG A 110 26.54 24.88 -14.54
N LYS A 111 27.60 25.30 -15.25
CA LYS A 111 27.81 26.70 -15.64
C LYS A 111 26.84 27.16 -16.72
N ARG A 112 26.47 26.29 -17.65
CA ARG A 112 25.58 26.60 -18.78
C ARG A 112 24.10 26.67 -18.38
N THR A 113 23.69 26.05 -17.27
CA THR A 113 22.31 26.06 -16.79
C THR A 113 22.13 27.15 -15.73
N LEU A 114 20.95 27.78 -15.73
CA LEU A 114 20.52 28.70 -14.67
C LEU A 114 19.96 27.95 -13.46
N HIS A 115 19.70 26.66 -13.61
CA HIS A 115 19.10 25.83 -12.54
C HIS A 115 20.16 25.36 -11.54
N ASN A 116 19.79 25.34 -10.27
CA ASN A 116 20.56 24.66 -9.25
C ASN A 116 20.30 23.14 -9.35
N LEU A 117 21.14 22.44 -10.11
CA LEU A 117 20.97 21.00 -10.39
C LEU A 117 20.94 20.14 -9.12
N ARG A 118 21.55 20.60 -8.02
CA ARG A 118 21.52 19.90 -6.74
C ARG A 118 20.11 19.94 -6.11
N MET A 119 19.45 21.09 -6.13
CA MET A 119 18.09 21.23 -5.62
C MET A 119 17.09 20.48 -6.51
N VAL A 120 17.22 20.63 -7.83
CA VAL A 120 16.40 19.85 -8.77
C VAL A 120 16.60 18.35 -8.58
N GLY A 121 17.84 17.89 -8.37
CA GLY A 121 18.16 16.50 -8.09
C GLY A 121 17.47 16.00 -6.81
N LYS A 122 17.45 16.81 -5.75
CA LYS A 122 16.75 16.49 -4.49
C LYS A 122 15.25 16.34 -4.71
N ASP A 123 14.62 17.30 -5.42
CA ASP A 123 13.18 17.29 -5.64
C ASP A 123 12.76 16.10 -6.51
N ARG A 124 13.53 15.78 -7.56
CA ARG A 124 13.29 14.59 -8.39
C ARG A 124 13.53 13.27 -7.64
N MET A 125 14.46 13.25 -6.71
CA MET A 125 14.70 12.09 -5.86
C MET A 125 13.52 11.86 -4.91
N SER A 126 12.92 12.92 -4.35
CA SER A 126 11.73 12.86 -3.52
C SER A 126 10.54 12.27 -4.30
N GLU A 127 10.27 12.80 -5.48
CA GLU A 127 9.22 12.31 -6.38
C GLU A 127 9.44 10.82 -6.76
N TRP A 128 10.69 10.44 -7.05
CA TRP A 128 11.04 9.08 -7.40
C TRP A 128 10.80 8.09 -6.24
N TRP A 129 11.20 8.45 -5.01
CA TRP A 129 10.96 7.61 -3.83
C TRP A 129 9.48 7.45 -3.55
N SER A 130 8.71 8.53 -3.62
CA SER A 130 7.28 8.53 -3.37
C SER A 130 6.53 7.64 -4.36
N ARG A 131 6.79 7.79 -5.67
CA ARG A 131 6.26 6.91 -6.71
C ARG A 131 6.65 5.44 -6.50
N MET A 132 7.92 5.20 -6.20
CA MET A 132 8.44 3.85 -6.00
C MET A 132 7.72 3.13 -4.84
N PHE A 133 7.49 3.83 -3.72
CA PHE A 133 6.73 3.27 -2.60
C PHE A 133 5.26 3.04 -2.95
N ASP A 134 4.63 3.99 -3.62
CA ASP A 134 3.23 3.86 -4.01
C ASP A 134 3.03 2.66 -4.95
N GLU A 135 3.84 2.55 -5.99
CA GLU A 135 3.82 1.43 -6.92
C GLU A 135 4.05 0.09 -6.21
N LEU A 136 5.07 0.02 -5.34
CA LEU A 136 5.42 -1.17 -4.60
C LEU A 136 4.25 -1.65 -3.74
N ILE A 137 3.61 -0.76 -2.99
CA ILE A 137 2.47 -1.09 -2.14
C ILE A 137 1.30 -1.61 -2.97
N PHE A 138 0.97 -0.94 -4.10
CA PHE A 138 -0.09 -1.42 -4.99
C PHE A 138 0.20 -2.80 -5.56
N ILE A 139 1.44 -3.08 -5.96
CA ILE A 139 1.84 -4.39 -6.50
C ILE A 139 1.68 -5.48 -5.44
N TYR A 140 2.21 -5.26 -4.24
CA TYR A 140 2.11 -6.27 -3.18
C TYR A 140 0.68 -6.49 -2.71
N MET A 141 -0.09 -5.42 -2.50
CA MET A 141 -1.48 -5.52 -2.06
C MET A 141 -2.37 -6.21 -3.10
N SER A 142 -2.13 -5.94 -4.39
CA SER A 142 -2.87 -6.59 -5.47
C SER A 142 -2.43 -8.03 -5.75
N GLY A 143 -1.23 -8.41 -5.30
CA GLY A 143 -0.63 -9.71 -5.55
C GLY A 143 -0.23 -9.93 -7.02
N ALA A 144 -0.05 -8.86 -7.79
CA ALA A 144 0.40 -8.93 -9.18
C ALA A 144 1.03 -7.61 -9.62
N ARG A 145 2.01 -7.66 -10.55
CA ARG A 145 2.62 -6.47 -11.13
C ARG A 145 1.71 -5.79 -12.18
N GLY A 146 0.90 -6.58 -12.87
CA GLY A 146 0.02 -6.10 -13.93
C GLY A 146 0.74 -5.51 -15.15
N ILE A 147 -0.02 -4.79 -15.99
CA ILE A 147 0.43 -4.23 -17.28
C ILE A 147 0.63 -2.70 -17.26
N ASN A 148 0.65 -2.07 -16.10
CA ASN A 148 0.83 -0.63 -15.99
C ASN A 148 2.20 -0.22 -16.57
N ALA A 149 2.20 0.52 -17.70
CA ALA A 149 3.41 0.83 -18.46
C ALA A 149 4.31 1.85 -17.74
N ASP A 150 3.70 2.76 -16.97
CA ASP A 150 4.39 3.91 -16.37
C ASP A 150 5.09 3.58 -15.05
N PHE A 151 5.06 2.33 -14.61
CA PHE A 151 5.68 1.92 -13.36
C PHE A 151 7.20 1.82 -13.47
N ILE A 152 7.87 2.20 -12.39
CA ILE A 152 9.33 2.08 -12.22
C ILE A 152 9.75 0.61 -12.24
N TYR A 153 8.98 -0.26 -11.58
CA TYR A 153 9.24 -1.70 -11.58
C TYR A 153 8.86 -2.33 -12.93
N PRO A 154 9.73 -3.18 -13.52
CA PRO A 154 9.42 -3.85 -14.79
C PRO A 154 8.29 -4.88 -14.63
N THR A 155 7.62 -5.22 -15.73
CA THR A 155 6.51 -6.21 -15.72
C THR A 155 6.94 -7.61 -15.28
N THR A 156 8.23 -7.92 -15.37
CA THR A 156 8.83 -9.19 -14.95
C THR A 156 9.23 -9.21 -13.46
N TRP A 157 8.95 -8.12 -12.73
CA TRP A 157 9.35 -8.02 -11.33
C TRP A 157 8.49 -8.94 -10.44
N THR A 158 9.13 -9.72 -9.59
CA THR A 158 8.49 -10.78 -8.77
C THR A 158 8.53 -10.52 -7.28
N GLY A 159 9.06 -9.38 -6.87
CA GLY A 159 9.19 -9.01 -5.46
C GLY A 159 10.61 -8.61 -5.09
N ARG A 160 10.80 -8.22 -3.86
CA ARG A 160 12.06 -7.69 -3.32
C ARG A 160 12.35 -8.27 -1.94
N ALA A 161 13.64 -8.37 -1.59
CA ALA A 161 14.12 -8.71 -0.23
C ALA A 161 13.49 -10.01 0.31
N ASN A 162 13.44 -11.07 -0.48
CA ASN A 162 12.79 -12.34 -0.13
C ASN A 162 11.30 -12.24 0.23
N ASN A 163 10.68 -11.06 0.09
CA ASN A 163 9.23 -10.92 0.18
C ASN A 163 8.63 -11.21 -1.21
N ALA A 164 8.05 -12.38 -1.38
CA ALA A 164 7.39 -12.74 -2.63
C ALA A 164 6.06 -12.00 -2.80
N ILE A 165 5.70 -11.70 -4.06
CA ILE A 165 4.36 -11.24 -4.40
C ILE A 165 3.43 -12.45 -4.35
N THR A 166 2.42 -12.41 -3.49
CA THR A 166 1.44 -13.49 -3.34
C THR A 166 0.12 -13.11 -4.00
N ALA A 167 -0.38 -13.94 -4.90
CA ALA A 167 -1.70 -13.74 -5.50
C ALA A 167 -2.80 -13.79 -4.42
N PRO A 168 -3.94 -13.09 -4.61
CA PRO A 168 -5.06 -13.22 -3.69
C PRO A 168 -5.59 -14.64 -3.67
N ASP A 169 -5.94 -15.13 -2.48
CA ASP A 169 -6.61 -16.41 -2.34
C ASP A 169 -8.08 -16.35 -2.79
N SER A 170 -8.73 -17.49 -2.98
CA SER A 170 -10.11 -17.58 -3.47
C SER A 170 -11.13 -16.91 -2.54
N SER A 171 -10.83 -16.85 -1.23
CA SER A 171 -11.70 -16.23 -0.23
C SER A 171 -11.61 -14.70 -0.32
N HIS A 172 -10.42 -14.17 -0.61
CA HIS A 172 -10.12 -12.75 -0.70
C HIS A 172 -10.07 -12.21 -2.14
N LEU A 173 -10.64 -12.94 -3.09
CA LEU A 173 -10.83 -12.50 -4.47
C LEU A 173 -12.32 -12.41 -4.79
N HIS A 174 -12.79 -11.24 -5.18
CA HIS A 174 -14.11 -11.01 -5.75
C HIS A 174 -13.97 -10.60 -7.20
N VAL A 175 -14.64 -11.31 -8.11
CA VAL A 175 -14.70 -10.95 -9.52
C VAL A 175 -16.13 -10.52 -9.82
N ALA A 176 -16.29 -9.39 -10.50
CA ALA A 176 -17.59 -8.81 -10.81
C ALA A 176 -18.53 -9.80 -11.49
N GLY A 177 -19.83 -9.67 -11.23
CA GLY A 177 -20.86 -10.58 -11.74
C GLY A 177 -20.81 -11.99 -11.14
N GLY A 178 -19.98 -12.24 -10.11
CA GLY A 178 -19.77 -13.60 -9.59
C GLY A 178 -18.99 -14.51 -10.51
N HIS A 179 -18.32 -13.95 -11.51
CA HIS A 179 -17.52 -14.66 -12.49
C HIS A 179 -16.15 -15.10 -11.94
N ALA A 180 -15.46 -15.94 -12.69
CA ALA A 180 -14.02 -16.19 -12.53
C ALA A 180 -13.21 -15.32 -13.51
N LYS A 181 -11.90 -15.26 -13.36
CA LYS A 181 -11.01 -14.52 -14.26
C LYS A 181 -11.25 -14.81 -15.74
N GLY A 182 -11.45 -16.10 -16.08
CA GLY A 182 -11.67 -16.55 -17.47
C GLY A 182 -13.08 -16.36 -18.01
N THR A 183 -14.06 -15.95 -17.18
CA THR A 183 -15.46 -15.78 -17.59
C THR A 183 -15.94 -14.35 -17.45
N LEU A 184 -15.10 -13.42 -17.00
CA LEU A 184 -15.42 -12.00 -16.92
C LEU A 184 -15.85 -11.48 -18.29
N VAL A 185 -16.90 -10.68 -18.32
CA VAL A 185 -17.39 -10.01 -19.54
C VAL A 185 -17.17 -8.50 -19.50
N ALA A 186 -17.26 -7.84 -20.64
CA ALA A 186 -16.99 -6.40 -20.75
C ALA A 186 -18.00 -5.53 -19.99
N ASP A 187 -19.18 -6.06 -19.72
CA ASP A 187 -20.24 -5.36 -18.97
C ASP A 187 -20.10 -5.51 -17.44
N ASP A 188 -19.21 -6.35 -16.96
CA ASP A 188 -18.90 -6.52 -15.53
C ASP A 188 -18.10 -5.33 -14.97
N LYS A 189 -18.65 -4.14 -15.14
CA LYS A 189 -18.02 -2.88 -14.73
C LYS A 189 -18.21 -2.62 -13.23
N MET A 190 -17.35 -1.76 -12.70
CA MET A 190 -17.49 -1.32 -11.31
C MET A 190 -18.81 -0.57 -11.09
N SER A 191 -19.56 -1.01 -10.10
CA SER A 191 -20.83 -0.41 -9.66
C SER A 191 -20.96 -0.48 -8.14
N LEU A 192 -21.93 0.24 -7.57
CA LEU A 192 -22.22 0.16 -6.14
C LEU A 192 -22.68 -1.25 -5.73
N ALA A 193 -23.36 -1.97 -6.61
CA ALA A 193 -23.75 -3.36 -6.37
C ALA A 193 -22.55 -4.29 -6.21
N GLU A 194 -21.48 -4.08 -6.98
CA GLU A 194 -20.23 -4.85 -6.82
C GLU A 194 -19.53 -4.51 -5.52
N VAL A 195 -19.58 -3.25 -5.07
CA VAL A 195 -19.05 -2.86 -3.75
C VAL A 195 -19.81 -3.56 -2.64
N ASP A 196 -21.15 -3.62 -2.72
CA ASP A 196 -21.98 -4.34 -1.75
C ASP A 196 -21.70 -5.84 -1.77
N SER A 197 -21.57 -6.45 -2.93
CA SER A 197 -21.26 -7.88 -3.07
C SER A 197 -19.91 -8.23 -2.45
N ALA A 198 -18.89 -7.41 -2.69
CA ALA A 198 -17.58 -7.58 -2.07
C ALA A 198 -17.66 -7.40 -0.54
N LEU A 199 -18.41 -6.40 -0.06
CA LEU A 199 -18.59 -6.15 1.38
C LEU A 199 -19.34 -7.29 2.08
N VAL A 200 -20.37 -7.85 1.45
CA VAL A 200 -21.10 -9.02 1.96
C VAL A 200 -20.13 -10.21 2.07
N LYS A 201 -19.31 -10.44 1.05
CA LYS A 201 -18.29 -11.49 1.08
C LYS A 201 -17.32 -11.31 2.25
N VAL A 202 -16.81 -10.09 2.49
CA VAL A 202 -15.94 -9.77 3.62
C VAL A 202 -16.61 -9.99 4.96
N LYS A 203 -17.86 -9.53 5.13
CA LYS A 203 -18.59 -9.66 6.38
C LYS A 203 -18.99 -11.11 6.69
N ALA A 204 -19.23 -11.90 5.65
CA ALA A 204 -19.53 -13.34 5.77
C ALA A 204 -18.28 -14.20 6.01
N MET A 205 -17.09 -13.65 5.76
CA MET A 205 -15.83 -14.33 6.02
C MET A 205 -15.59 -14.56 7.51
N GLY A 206 -14.96 -15.69 7.80
CA GLY A 206 -14.52 -16.02 9.15
C GLY A 206 -15.67 -16.53 10.01
N GLY A 207 -15.39 -16.76 11.27
CA GLY A 207 -16.32 -17.35 12.23
C GLY A 207 -15.97 -18.78 12.59
N GLY A 208 -14.69 -19.13 12.55
CA GLY A 208 -14.17 -20.39 13.10
C GLY A 208 -14.19 -21.59 12.14
N THR A 209 -14.74 -21.47 10.94
CA THR A 209 -14.75 -22.56 9.98
C THR A 209 -13.51 -22.49 9.10
N GLY A 210 -12.68 -23.55 9.11
CA GLY A 210 -11.61 -23.74 8.14
C GLY A 210 -10.36 -22.88 8.31
N GLY A 211 -10.19 -22.17 9.43
CA GLY A 211 -8.96 -21.36 9.68
C GLY A 211 -8.86 -20.08 8.83
N ILE A 212 -9.96 -19.64 8.22
CA ILE A 212 -10.01 -18.37 7.49
C ILE A 212 -10.12 -17.24 8.51
N PRO A 213 -9.14 -16.32 8.59
CA PRO A 213 -9.22 -15.18 9.49
C PRO A 213 -10.29 -14.21 9.04
N LYS A 214 -11.05 -13.66 9.99
CA LYS A 214 -12.04 -12.63 9.69
C LYS A 214 -11.33 -11.32 9.34
N MET A 215 -11.61 -10.78 8.18
CA MET A 215 -11.14 -9.45 7.79
C MET A 215 -11.76 -8.39 8.71
N LYS A 216 -10.92 -7.74 9.51
CA LYS A 216 -11.36 -6.73 10.49
C LYS A 216 -11.49 -5.35 9.83
N PRO A 217 -12.59 -4.60 10.10
CA PRO A 217 -12.70 -3.22 9.64
C PRO A 217 -11.73 -2.30 10.40
N ILE A 218 -11.46 -1.15 9.82
CA ILE A 218 -10.70 -0.07 10.44
C ILE A 218 -11.61 0.68 11.39
N LYS A 219 -11.18 0.88 12.62
CA LYS A 219 -11.94 1.63 13.62
C LYS A 219 -11.53 3.10 13.62
N ILE A 220 -12.44 3.99 13.26
CA ILE A 220 -12.22 5.43 13.21
C ILE A 220 -13.27 6.11 14.09
N ASN A 221 -12.85 6.79 15.15
CA ASN A 221 -13.75 7.48 16.09
C ASN A 221 -14.90 6.61 16.63
N GLY A 222 -14.66 5.29 16.77
CA GLY A 222 -15.67 4.35 17.24
C GLY A 222 -16.51 3.69 16.14
N GLU A 223 -16.48 4.22 14.93
CA GLU A 223 -17.17 3.65 13.76
C GLU A 223 -16.27 2.69 12.98
N LEU A 224 -16.88 1.69 12.35
CA LEU A 224 -16.20 0.64 11.60
C LEU A 224 -16.28 0.93 10.11
N HIS A 225 -15.12 1.05 9.45
CA HIS A 225 -15.03 1.37 8.04
C HIS A 225 -14.10 0.40 7.31
N TYR A 226 -14.37 0.24 6.01
CA TYR A 226 -13.41 -0.32 5.05
C TYR A 226 -12.99 0.77 4.07
N VAL A 227 -11.89 0.56 3.36
CA VAL A 227 -11.41 1.48 2.33
C VAL A 227 -11.34 0.72 1.01
N LEU A 228 -11.97 1.24 -0.03
CA LEU A 228 -11.85 0.73 -1.39
C LEU A 228 -11.03 1.69 -2.22
N VAL A 229 -9.89 1.23 -2.73
CA VAL A 229 -9.06 1.98 -3.66
C VAL A 229 -9.26 1.41 -5.05
N MET A 230 -9.81 2.22 -5.96
CA MET A 230 -10.15 1.81 -7.32
C MET A 230 -9.37 2.61 -8.36
N SER A 231 -9.30 2.08 -9.58
CA SER A 231 -8.67 2.78 -10.70
C SER A 231 -9.54 3.91 -11.21
N THR A 232 -8.93 4.87 -11.90
CA THR A 232 -9.62 5.99 -12.56
C THR A 232 -10.72 5.53 -13.51
N ARG A 233 -10.50 4.40 -14.22
CA ARG A 233 -11.48 3.81 -15.13
C ARG A 233 -12.68 3.25 -14.37
N GLN A 234 -12.43 2.50 -13.29
CA GLN A 234 -13.48 1.97 -12.42
C GLN A 234 -14.29 3.09 -11.76
N ALA A 235 -13.63 4.18 -11.33
CA ALA A 235 -14.31 5.35 -10.81
C ALA A 235 -15.18 6.05 -11.88
N SER A 236 -14.71 6.11 -13.13
CA SER A 236 -15.49 6.61 -14.25
C SER A 236 -16.70 5.72 -14.54
N ASP A 237 -16.53 4.40 -14.56
CA ASP A 237 -17.61 3.44 -14.78
C ASP A 237 -18.67 3.55 -13.68
N MET A 238 -18.27 3.72 -12.42
CA MET A 238 -19.18 3.92 -11.30
C MET A 238 -19.98 5.24 -11.44
N ARG A 239 -19.37 6.32 -11.95
CA ARG A 239 -20.05 7.59 -12.21
C ARG A 239 -21.06 7.50 -13.35
N THR A 240 -20.75 6.70 -14.36
CA THR A 240 -21.59 6.53 -15.56
C THR A 240 -22.61 5.42 -15.43
N ALA A 241 -22.49 4.55 -14.42
CA ALA A 241 -23.47 3.51 -14.14
C ALA A 241 -24.87 4.15 -13.94
N ALA A 242 -25.74 3.89 -14.89
CA ALA A 242 -27.09 4.47 -14.96
C ALA A 242 -28.00 3.83 -13.88
N GLY A 243 -27.92 4.35 -12.68
CA GLY A 243 -28.85 4.02 -11.60
C GLY A 243 -29.36 5.31 -10.97
N THR A 244 -30.66 5.48 -10.90
CA THR A 244 -31.29 6.63 -10.25
C THR A 244 -30.83 6.71 -8.79
N GLY A 245 -30.04 7.72 -8.45
CA GLY A 245 -29.65 8.03 -7.07
C GLY A 245 -28.26 7.58 -6.64
N GLY A 246 -27.65 6.55 -7.23
CA GLY A 246 -26.43 5.93 -6.69
C GLY A 246 -25.25 6.89 -6.52
N TRP A 247 -24.84 7.59 -7.58
CA TRP A 247 -23.71 8.52 -7.49
C TRP A 247 -24.03 9.78 -6.68
N LEU A 248 -25.25 10.30 -6.79
CA LEU A 248 -25.71 11.48 -6.05
C LEU A 248 -25.72 11.21 -4.54
N ASP A 249 -26.08 9.99 -4.13
CA ASP A 249 -26.10 9.59 -2.72
C ASP A 249 -24.67 9.43 -2.18
N VAL A 250 -23.73 8.93 -2.98
CA VAL A 250 -22.31 8.90 -2.65
C VAL A 250 -21.75 10.32 -2.46
N GLN A 251 -22.12 11.27 -3.32
CA GLN A 251 -21.68 12.66 -3.18
C GLN A 251 -22.30 13.36 -1.95
N LYS A 252 -23.56 13.10 -1.64
CA LYS A 252 -24.19 13.61 -0.40
C LYS A 252 -23.51 13.05 0.85
N ALA A 253 -23.20 11.75 0.84
CA ALA A 253 -22.44 11.11 1.91
C ALA A 253 -21.02 11.66 2.01
N ALA A 254 -20.36 11.99 0.88
CA ALA A 254 -19.05 12.63 0.86
C ALA A 254 -19.07 14.02 1.50
N ALA A 255 -20.04 14.85 1.18
CA ALA A 255 -20.19 16.18 1.78
C ALA A 255 -20.39 16.10 3.31
N THR A 256 -21.10 15.08 3.78
CA THR A 256 -21.25 14.81 5.22
C THR A 256 -19.94 14.29 5.83
N ALA A 257 -19.15 13.51 5.08
CA ALA A 257 -17.87 12.96 5.52
C ALA A 257 -16.72 13.99 5.53
N GLU A 258 -16.78 15.04 4.70
CA GLU A 258 -15.78 16.12 4.68
C GLU A 258 -15.66 16.86 6.02
N GLY A 259 -16.70 16.87 6.82
CA GLY A 259 -16.68 17.37 8.20
C GLY A 259 -15.92 16.46 9.18
N ARG A 260 -15.51 15.25 8.78
CA ARG A 260 -14.79 14.32 9.63
C ARG A 260 -13.28 14.62 9.64
N VAL A 261 -12.68 14.61 10.81
CA VAL A 261 -11.29 15.03 11.02
C VAL A 261 -10.26 14.01 10.51
N SER A 262 -10.66 12.74 10.36
CA SER A 262 -9.71 11.67 9.98
C SER A 262 -9.16 11.83 8.55
N PRO A 263 -7.84 11.67 8.34
CA PRO A 263 -7.20 11.75 7.02
C PRO A 263 -7.75 10.75 5.98
N ILE A 264 -8.31 9.63 6.42
CA ILE A 264 -8.87 8.59 5.54
C ILE A 264 -10.03 9.11 4.71
N PHE A 265 -10.83 10.03 5.24
CA PHE A 265 -11.96 10.62 4.51
C PHE A 265 -11.54 11.73 3.54
N LYS A 266 -10.33 12.29 3.71
CA LYS A 266 -9.86 13.40 2.87
C LYS A 266 -9.37 12.91 1.51
N GLY A 267 -9.91 13.50 0.45
CA GLY A 267 -9.57 13.17 -0.93
C GLY A 267 -10.17 11.84 -1.41
N GLY A 268 -11.17 11.29 -0.72
CA GLY A 268 -12.00 10.21 -1.20
C GLY A 268 -13.08 10.69 -2.17
N LEU A 269 -13.61 9.79 -3.00
CA LEU A 269 -14.77 10.05 -3.87
C LEU A 269 -16.06 10.15 -3.07
N GLY A 270 -16.10 9.56 -1.89
CA GLY A 270 -17.24 9.51 -1.00
C GLY A 270 -17.23 8.28 -0.11
N MET A 271 -18.35 8.05 0.56
CA MET A 271 -18.56 6.89 1.40
C MET A 271 -19.88 6.21 1.02
N TYR A 272 -19.83 4.89 0.88
CA TYR A 272 -21.00 4.07 0.61
C TYR A 272 -20.99 2.84 1.52
N ASN A 273 -22.06 2.56 2.24
CA ASN A 273 -22.23 1.41 3.14
C ASN A 273 -21.01 1.14 4.05
N ASN A 274 -20.51 2.19 4.72
CA ASN A 274 -19.29 2.15 5.55
C ASN A 274 -17.97 1.82 4.80
N VAL A 275 -17.98 1.90 3.47
CA VAL A 275 -16.79 1.80 2.63
C VAL A 275 -16.41 3.20 2.15
N VAL A 276 -15.19 3.63 2.46
CA VAL A 276 -14.63 4.90 1.96
C VAL A 276 -14.03 4.64 0.58
N LEU A 277 -14.53 5.35 -0.43
CA LEU A 277 -14.14 5.18 -1.83
C LEU A 277 -12.99 6.11 -2.17
N HIS A 278 -11.88 5.56 -2.66
CA HIS A 278 -10.71 6.29 -3.15
C HIS A 278 -10.42 5.93 -4.60
N GLU A 279 -9.85 6.90 -5.31
CA GLU A 279 -9.38 6.74 -6.68
C GLU A 279 -7.86 6.92 -6.71
N HIS A 280 -7.15 6.04 -7.45
CA HIS A 280 -5.72 6.20 -7.70
C HIS A 280 -5.32 5.61 -9.04
N GLU A 281 -4.42 6.30 -9.76
CA GLU A 281 -3.97 5.89 -11.10
C GLU A 281 -3.06 4.66 -11.10
N ALA A 282 -2.32 4.43 -10.01
CA ALA A 282 -1.40 3.30 -9.86
C ALA A 282 -2.10 1.97 -9.50
N VAL A 283 -3.43 1.91 -9.48
CA VAL A 283 -4.17 0.65 -9.33
C VAL A 283 -3.84 -0.31 -10.45
N ILE A 284 -3.58 -1.58 -10.09
CA ILE A 284 -3.08 -2.59 -11.02
C ILE A 284 -4.12 -2.94 -12.08
N ARG A 285 -3.66 -2.99 -13.33
CA ARG A 285 -4.48 -3.32 -14.51
C ARG A 285 -4.00 -4.59 -15.19
N PHE A 286 -4.93 -5.27 -15.84
CA PHE A 286 -4.72 -6.50 -16.58
C PHE A 286 -5.35 -6.40 -17.98
N SER A 287 -4.92 -7.24 -18.91
CA SER A 287 -5.49 -7.34 -20.26
C SER A 287 -5.82 -8.78 -20.67
N ASP A 288 -5.75 -9.71 -19.72
CA ASP A 288 -5.82 -11.16 -19.95
C ASP A 288 -7.04 -11.81 -19.28
N TYR A 289 -8.13 -11.03 -19.09
CA TYR A 289 -9.38 -11.50 -18.53
C TYR A 289 -10.36 -11.94 -19.65
N GLY A 290 -11.42 -12.68 -19.23
CA GLY A 290 -12.45 -13.19 -20.13
C GLY A 290 -12.03 -14.46 -20.88
N SER A 291 -12.98 -15.09 -21.54
CA SER A 291 -12.78 -16.36 -22.26
C SER A 291 -11.78 -16.27 -23.43
N GLY A 292 -11.64 -15.08 -24.02
CA GLY A 292 -10.66 -14.79 -25.06
C GLY A 292 -9.32 -14.25 -24.56
N GLY A 293 -9.17 -14.03 -23.24
CA GLY A 293 -7.96 -13.42 -22.67
C GLY A 293 -7.67 -12.01 -23.18
N ASN A 294 -8.70 -11.24 -23.55
CA ASN A 294 -8.59 -9.95 -24.20
C ASN A 294 -9.40 -8.83 -23.53
N ILE A 295 -9.99 -9.09 -22.37
CA ILE A 295 -10.75 -8.09 -21.63
C ILE A 295 -9.82 -7.33 -20.70
N GLY A 296 -9.82 -6.01 -20.83
CA GLY A 296 -9.13 -5.12 -19.90
C GLY A 296 -9.84 -5.10 -18.55
N ALA A 297 -9.11 -5.42 -17.49
CA ALA A 297 -9.61 -5.41 -16.11
C ALA A 297 -8.73 -4.56 -15.21
N ALA A 298 -9.28 -4.10 -14.09
CA ALA A 298 -8.54 -3.45 -13.02
C ALA A 298 -8.88 -4.12 -11.69
N ARG A 299 -7.88 -4.21 -10.82
CA ARG A 299 -7.97 -4.81 -9.49
C ARG A 299 -8.07 -3.74 -8.43
N SER A 300 -9.26 -3.41 -8.00
CA SER A 300 -9.48 -2.57 -6.82
C SER A 300 -9.10 -3.32 -5.55
N LEU A 301 -8.69 -2.58 -4.55
CA LEU A 301 -8.28 -3.11 -3.25
C LEU A 301 -9.28 -2.69 -2.18
N LEU A 302 -10.04 -3.63 -1.65
CA LEU A 302 -10.85 -3.42 -0.46
C LEU A 302 -10.00 -3.75 0.76
N LEU A 303 -9.69 -2.72 1.54
CA LEU A 303 -8.75 -2.76 2.66
C LEU A 303 -9.48 -2.72 3.98
N GLY A 304 -9.13 -3.66 4.84
CA GLY A 304 -9.45 -3.64 6.26
C GLY A 304 -8.26 -3.24 7.11
N ASN A 305 -8.28 -3.62 8.36
CA ASN A 305 -7.19 -3.38 9.30
C ASN A 305 -6.03 -4.34 9.05
N GLN A 306 -4.79 -3.83 9.13
CA GLN A 306 -3.55 -4.64 9.02
C GLN A 306 -3.44 -5.44 7.71
N ALA A 307 -3.87 -4.85 6.59
CA ALA A 307 -3.78 -5.46 5.28
C ALA A 307 -2.34 -5.67 4.79
N GLY A 308 -1.41 -4.83 5.21
CA GLY A 308 0.01 -4.95 4.89
C GLY A 308 0.91 -4.48 6.02
N ALA A 309 2.16 -4.92 5.96
CA ALA A 309 3.22 -4.54 6.90
C ALA A 309 4.35 -3.84 6.15
N LEU A 310 4.66 -2.62 6.59
CA LEU A 310 5.80 -1.83 6.12
C LEU A 310 6.84 -1.76 7.24
N ALA A 311 7.99 -2.34 7.01
CA ALA A 311 9.09 -2.34 7.96
C ALA A 311 10.18 -1.38 7.50
N TYR A 312 10.74 -0.60 8.42
CA TYR A 312 11.92 0.24 8.17
C TYR A 312 13.09 -0.26 8.99
N GLY A 313 14.28 -0.24 8.38
CA GLY A 313 15.57 -0.37 9.05
C GLY A 313 16.27 0.98 9.11
N SER A 314 17.20 1.14 10.04
CA SER A 314 18.05 2.34 10.12
C SER A 314 19.39 2.06 9.45
N PRO A 315 19.87 2.95 8.54
CA PRO A 315 21.23 2.84 7.99
C PRO A 315 22.34 3.22 8.99
N GLY A 316 22.06 3.22 10.29
CA GLY A 316 23.00 3.62 11.34
C GLY A 316 23.08 5.12 11.61
N THR A 317 22.37 5.94 10.86
CA THR A 317 22.33 7.42 11.01
C THR A 317 21.18 7.92 11.86
N GLY A 318 20.25 7.02 12.23
CA GLY A 318 19.00 7.37 12.94
C GLY A 318 17.95 8.05 12.04
N LEU A 319 18.19 8.11 10.73
CA LEU A 319 17.29 8.66 9.74
C LEU A 319 16.89 7.55 8.75
N ARG A 320 15.63 7.57 8.29
CA ARG A 320 15.12 6.57 7.31
C ARG A 320 15.84 6.61 5.98
N TYR A 321 16.20 7.82 5.53
CA TYR A 321 16.92 8.04 4.28
C TYR A 321 18.33 8.49 4.58
N ASP A 322 19.29 7.85 3.94
CA ASP A 322 20.66 8.31 3.89
C ASP A 322 20.89 9.12 2.63
N TRP A 323 21.67 10.20 2.75
CA TRP A 323 22.00 11.11 1.65
C TRP A 323 23.51 11.15 1.48
N HIS A 324 23.99 10.79 0.30
CA HIS A 324 25.40 10.78 -0.03
C HIS A 324 25.68 11.60 -1.29
N GLU A 325 26.70 12.45 -1.23
CA GLU A 325 27.19 13.21 -2.37
C GLU A 325 28.65 12.86 -2.61
N GLU A 326 28.95 12.48 -3.85
CA GLU A 326 30.29 12.10 -4.28
C GLU A 326 30.73 12.98 -5.44
N ALA A 327 31.97 13.47 -5.36
CA ALA A 327 32.62 14.16 -6.46
C ALA A 327 33.53 13.20 -7.21
N ARG A 328 33.25 12.94 -8.48
CA ARG A 328 34.04 12.09 -9.37
C ARG A 328 34.79 12.94 -10.40
N ASP A 329 35.72 12.32 -11.12
CA ASP A 329 36.53 12.99 -12.16
C ASP A 329 37.23 14.24 -11.59
N ASN A 330 38.08 14.02 -10.56
CA ASN A 330 38.82 15.08 -9.87
C ASN A 330 37.94 16.28 -9.41
N GLY A 331 36.70 15.99 -9.00
CA GLY A 331 35.74 17.00 -8.56
C GLY A 331 34.97 17.72 -9.67
N ASN A 332 35.08 17.24 -10.91
CA ASN A 332 34.32 17.79 -12.03
C ASN A 332 32.84 17.40 -12.00
N VAL A 333 32.55 16.11 -11.74
CA VAL A 333 31.19 15.56 -11.74
C VAL A 333 30.70 15.39 -10.31
N VAL A 334 29.48 15.82 -10.02
CA VAL A 334 28.81 15.60 -8.73
C VAL A 334 27.69 14.57 -8.90
N ILE A 335 27.76 13.50 -8.12
CA ILE A 335 26.71 12.49 -8.03
C ILE A 335 26.02 12.62 -6.68
N ILE A 336 24.71 12.61 -6.71
CA ILE A 336 23.84 12.64 -5.53
C ILE A 336 23.14 11.31 -5.46
N SER A 337 23.22 10.64 -4.32
CA SER A 337 22.54 9.38 -4.09
C SER A 337 21.81 9.39 -2.74
N SER A 338 20.72 8.64 -2.68
CA SER A 338 20.03 8.37 -1.43
C SER A 338 19.74 6.88 -1.30
N SER A 339 19.70 6.40 -0.08
CA SER A 339 19.36 5.02 0.24
C SER A 339 18.31 4.98 1.35
N CYS A 340 17.52 3.90 1.36
CA CYS A 340 16.58 3.58 2.42
C CYS A 340 16.57 2.07 2.63
N ILE A 341 16.54 1.64 3.89
CA ILE A 341 16.39 0.23 4.25
C ILE A 341 14.92 0.03 4.64
N PHE A 342 14.23 -0.82 3.89
CA PHE A 342 12.83 -1.10 4.13
C PHE A 342 12.40 -2.44 3.54
N GLY A 343 11.26 -2.93 4.00
CA GLY A 343 10.57 -4.08 3.44
C GLY A 343 9.06 -3.86 3.48
N PHE A 344 8.36 -4.40 2.51
CA PHE A 344 6.90 -4.40 2.47
C PHE A 344 6.37 -5.76 2.07
N LYS A 345 5.31 -6.19 2.72
CA LYS A 345 4.60 -7.42 2.38
C LYS A 345 3.11 -7.28 2.69
N LYS A 346 2.27 -7.89 1.87
CA LYS A 346 0.86 -8.11 2.20
C LYS A 346 0.78 -9.11 3.36
N THR A 347 -0.02 -8.79 4.37
CA THR A 347 -0.17 -9.67 5.54
C THR A 347 -0.93 -10.93 5.18
N THR A 348 -0.32 -12.08 5.46
CA THR A 348 -0.89 -13.40 5.20
C THR A 348 -0.77 -14.26 6.45
N TYR A 349 -1.84 -14.98 6.81
CA TYR A 349 -1.83 -15.94 7.89
C TYR A 349 -2.43 -17.24 7.41
N ASN A 350 -1.79 -18.35 7.76
CA ASN A 350 -2.18 -19.69 7.31
C ASN A 350 -2.27 -19.79 5.77
N GLY A 351 -1.40 -19.08 5.04
CA GLY A 351 -1.40 -19.05 3.57
C GLY A 351 -2.56 -18.27 2.94
N LEU A 352 -3.41 -17.62 3.74
CA LEU A 352 -4.54 -16.81 3.30
C LEU A 352 -4.26 -15.33 3.53
N ASP A 353 -4.85 -14.47 2.72
CA ASP A 353 -4.82 -13.03 2.93
C ASP A 353 -5.57 -12.66 4.21
N PHE A 354 -5.17 -11.58 4.87
CA PHE A 354 -5.75 -11.20 6.15
C PHE A 354 -6.64 -9.95 6.06
N GLY A 355 -6.10 -8.86 5.59
CA GLY A 355 -6.75 -7.55 5.64
C GLY A 355 -7.04 -6.92 4.28
N VAL A 356 -6.82 -7.64 3.18
CA VAL A 356 -7.05 -7.14 1.83
C VAL A 356 -7.94 -8.10 1.05
N MET A 357 -8.93 -7.56 0.34
CA MET A 357 -9.69 -8.30 -0.66
C MET A 357 -9.49 -7.63 -2.02
N ALA A 358 -9.11 -8.42 -3.01
CA ALA A 358 -9.02 -8.00 -4.39
C ALA A 358 -10.41 -8.02 -5.05
N VAL A 359 -10.77 -6.90 -5.70
CA VAL A 359 -12.04 -6.78 -6.45
C VAL A 359 -11.71 -6.50 -7.91
N ASP A 360 -11.88 -7.52 -8.73
CA ASP A 360 -11.56 -7.48 -10.16
C ASP A 360 -12.82 -7.15 -10.97
N THR A 361 -12.77 -6.07 -11.73
CA THR A 361 -13.88 -5.65 -12.61
C THR A 361 -13.34 -5.33 -14.00
N ALA A 362 -14.20 -5.43 -15.00
CA ALA A 362 -13.87 -4.93 -16.32
C ALA A 362 -13.61 -3.42 -16.26
N ALA A 363 -12.52 -2.98 -16.86
CA ALA A 363 -12.09 -1.58 -16.89
C ALA A 363 -11.52 -1.28 -18.29
N LEU A 364 -12.41 -1.12 -19.24
CA LEU A 364 -12.04 -0.93 -20.63
C LEU A 364 -11.35 0.43 -20.85
N LYS A 365 -10.47 0.48 -21.83
CA LYS A 365 -9.84 1.73 -22.24
C LYS A 365 -10.93 2.66 -22.80
N ILE A 366 -11.01 3.88 -22.25
CA ILE A 366 -11.84 4.93 -22.83
C ILE A 366 -11.22 5.30 -24.17
N SER A 367 -12.00 5.18 -25.22
CA SER A 367 -11.59 5.52 -26.60
C SER A 367 -11.47 7.03 -26.77
#